data_33f6a039371bfffef1be7e63f6b14808
#
_entry.id   33f6a039371bfffef1be7e63f6b14808
#
_cell.length_a   1.000
_cell.length_b   1.000
_cell.length_c   1.000
_cell.angle_alpha   90.00
_cell.angle_beta   90.00
_cell.angle_gamma   90.00
#
_symmetry.space_group_name_H-M   'P 1'
#
loop_
_entity.id
_entity.type
_entity.pdbx_description
1 polymer ?
#
loop_
_entity_poly.entity_id
_entity_poly.type
_entity_poly.pdbx_seq_one_letter_code
_entity_poly.pdbx_strand_id
1 'polypeptide(L)'
;MASLSQDEFKKLIERFSAAATAGDGKALSECFTPDGTYFDYIYGPHKGRAAIADMLENLFHRDAAEYDWTFYNPVVNGNIGYAHSLSTFVSKVPDYAGREIVIDGISRFVLRDGLIHEYHESVNGGVAHAQLGLAPERMAKVMARWAKWLRDRPEVEAYRAAVRARYRK
;
A
#
# COMPACT_ATOMS: atom_id res chain seq x y z
N MET A 1 8.16 -16.53 -18.70
CA MET A 1 8.62 -15.16 -18.44
C MET A 1 9.71 -15.23 -17.39
N ALA A 2 10.80 -14.48 -17.54
CA ALA A 2 11.89 -14.50 -16.56
C ALA A 2 11.40 -13.80 -15.27
N SER A 3 11.64 -14.43 -14.13
CA SER A 3 11.46 -13.80 -12.81
C SER A 3 12.57 -12.77 -12.59
N LEU A 4 12.27 -11.68 -11.89
CA LEU A 4 13.30 -10.73 -11.47
C LEU A 4 14.29 -11.42 -10.53
N SER A 5 15.57 -11.11 -10.69
CA SER A 5 16.57 -11.40 -9.68
C SER A 5 16.36 -10.54 -8.43
N GLN A 6 17.01 -10.92 -7.34
CA GLN A 6 16.97 -10.17 -6.08
C GLN A 6 17.43 -8.72 -6.27
N ASP A 7 18.49 -8.49 -7.05
CA ASP A 7 19.04 -7.14 -7.31
C ASP A 7 18.10 -6.30 -8.20
N GLU A 8 17.47 -6.91 -9.21
CA GLU A 8 16.51 -6.21 -10.06
C GLU A 8 15.25 -5.82 -9.27
N PHE A 9 14.76 -6.71 -8.41
CA PHE A 9 13.64 -6.39 -7.53
C PHE A 9 13.99 -5.26 -6.56
N LYS A 10 15.16 -5.30 -5.94
CA LYS A 10 15.65 -4.22 -5.07
C LYS A 10 15.65 -2.88 -5.79
N LYS A 11 16.24 -2.81 -6.99
CA LYS A 11 16.25 -1.59 -7.81
C LYS A 11 14.86 -1.10 -8.19
N LEU A 12 13.91 -2.02 -8.45
CA LEU A 12 12.53 -1.65 -8.78
C LEU A 12 11.85 -0.96 -7.59
N ILE A 13 11.95 -1.52 -6.39
CA ILE A 13 11.30 -0.94 -5.20
C ILE A 13 12.03 0.32 -4.68
N GLU A 14 13.33 0.46 -4.92
CA GLU A 14 14.06 1.71 -4.66
C GLU A 14 13.57 2.84 -5.57
N ARG A 15 13.32 2.58 -6.86
CA ARG A 15 12.68 3.55 -7.76
C ARG A 15 11.27 3.91 -7.30
N PHE A 16 10.50 2.90 -6.90
CA PHE A 16 9.15 3.10 -6.36
C PHE A 16 9.17 4.04 -5.15
N SER A 17 9.99 3.77 -4.13
CA SER A 17 10.06 4.59 -2.92
C SER A 17 10.59 5.99 -3.19
N ALA A 18 11.60 6.13 -4.04
CA ALA A 18 12.12 7.44 -4.44
C ALA A 18 11.05 8.30 -5.15
N ALA A 19 10.29 7.70 -6.08
CA ALA A 19 9.18 8.38 -6.75
C ALA A 19 8.06 8.77 -5.78
N ALA A 20 7.71 7.86 -4.85
CA ALA A 20 6.68 8.11 -3.83
C ALA A 20 7.10 9.25 -2.89
N THR A 21 8.35 9.25 -2.42
CA THR A 21 8.92 10.32 -1.59
C THR A 21 8.93 11.66 -2.32
N ALA A 22 9.30 11.67 -3.60
CA ALA A 22 9.35 12.88 -4.41
C ALA A 22 7.98 13.43 -4.84
N GLY A 23 6.90 12.64 -4.71
CA GLY A 23 5.58 12.99 -5.26
C GLY A 23 5.52 12.93 -6.78
N ASP A 24 6.44 12.19 -7.41
CA ASP A 24 6.49 12.01 -8.86
C ASP A 24 5.55 10.87 -9.29
N GLY A 25 4.29 11.22 -9.56
CA GLY A 25 3.27 10.27 -9.97
C GLY A 25 3.60 9.54 -11.26
N LYS A 26 4.26 10.22 -12.21
CA LYS A 26 4.70 9.59 -13.45
C LYS A 26 5.76 8.52 -13.17
N ALA A 27 6.82 8.84 -12.45
CA ALA A 27 7.88 7.89 -12.12
C ALA A 27 7.35 6.72 -11.29
N LEU A 28 6.45 6.97 -10.32
CA LEU A 28 5.79 5.90 -9.56
C LEU A 28 4.98 4.98 -10.48
N SER A 29 4.16 5.54 -11.36
CA SER A 29 3.30 4.77 -12.25
C SER A 29 4.08 3.92 -13.25
N GLU A 30 5.27 4.36 -13.66
CA GLU A 30 6.17 3.62 -14.55
C GLU A 30 6.81 2.38 -13.86
N CYS A 31 6.78 2.29 -12.54
CA CYS A 31 7.13 1.06 -11.83
C CYS A 31 6.07 -0.04 -11.99
N PHE A 32 4.86 0.30 -12.46
CA PHE A 32 3.75 -0.62 -12.64
C PHE A 32 3.58 -1.05 -14.11
N THR A 33 2.97 -2.24 -14.32
CA THR A 33 2.43 -2.60 -15.64
C THR A 33 1.33 -1.60 -16.05
N PRO A 34 1.04 -1.43 -17.35
CA PRO A 34 0.00 -0.47 -17.82
C PRO A 34 -1.37 -0.68 -17.18
N ASP A 35 -1.72 -1.92 -16.86
CA ASP A 35 -2.98 -2.36 -16.24
C ASP A 35 -2.81 -2.72 -14.74
N GLY A 36 -1.67 -2.37 -14.15
CA GLY A 36 -1.35 -2.67 -12.76
C GLY A 36 -2.28 -1.99 -11.76
N THR A 37 -2.30 -2.50 -10.53
CA THR A 37 -3.17 -1.97 -9.47
C THR A 37 -2.36 -1.70 -8.20
N TYR A 38 -2.51 -0.51 -7.66
CA TYR A 38 -2.07 -0.14 -6.33
C TYR A 38 -3.27 -0.27 -5.39
N PHE A 39 -3.20 -1.18 -4.42
CA PHE A 39 -4.22 -1.34 -3.39
C PHE A 39 -3.85 -0.51 -2.17
N ASP A 40 -4.28 0.74 -2.16
CA ASP A 40 -4.06 1.62 -1.03
C ASP A 40 -4.99 1.28 0.14
N TYR A 41 -4.44 1.38 1.36
CA TYR A 41 -5.14 1.00 2.57
C TYR A 41 -6.21 2.02 2.97
N ILE A 42 -6.02 3.29 2.63
CA ILE A 42 -6.90 4.40 3.03
C ILE A 42 -7.92 4.72 1.95
N TYR A 43 -7.43 4.87 0.70
CA TYR A 43 -8.22 5.37 -0.44
C TYR A 43 -8.80 4.24 -1.30
N GLY A 44 -8.27 3.00 -1.16
CA GLY A 44 -8.73 1.85 -1.91
C GLY A 44 -7.91 1.55 -3.17
N PRO A 45 -8.42 0.75 -4.12
CA PRO A 45 -7.66 0.34 -5.28
C PRO A 45 -7.60 1.42 -6.36
N HIS A 46 -6.39 1.65 -6.90
CA HIS A 46 -6.11 2.52 -8.03
C HIS A 46 -5.58 1.69 -9.19
N LYS A 47 -6.37 1.52 -10.25
CA LYS A 47 -6.04 0.65 -11.38
C LYS A 47 -5.56 1.45 -12.59
N GLY A 48 -4.41 1.00 -13.13
CA GLY A 48 -3.74 1.61 -14.28
C GLY A 48 -2.86 2.79 -13.90
N ARG A 49 -1.86 3.05 -14.73
CA ARG A 49 -0.83 4.06 -14.46
C ARG A 49 -1.39 5.46 -14.18
N ALA A 50 -2.41 5.88 -14.92
CA ALA A 50 -2.99 7.21 -14.73
C ALA A 50 -3.62 7.36 -13.33
N ALA A 51 -4.37 6.35 -12.87
CA ALA A 51 -4.98 6.37 -11.54
C ALA A 51 -3.93 6.29 -10.41
N ILE A 52 -2.83 5.56 -10.62
CA ILE A 52 -1.72 5.46 -9.67
C ILE A 52 -0.98 6.79 -9.55
N ALA A 53 -0.72 7.47 -10.67
CA ALA A 53 -0.10 8.80 -10.67
C ALA A 53 -0.99 9.83 -9.95
N ASP A 54 -2.28 9.88 -10.30
CA ASP A 54 -3.27 10.77 -9.68
C ASP A 54 -3.38 10.54 -8.16
N MET A 55 -3.38 9.29 -7.71
CA MET A 55 -3.38 8.94 -6.28
C MET A 55 -2.19 9.58 -5.55
N LEU A 56 -0.98 9.44 -6.07
CA LEU A 56 0.21 9.98 -5.42
C LEU A 56 0.15 11.51 -5.36
N GLU A 57 -0.12 12.15 -6.49
CA GLU A 57 -0.07 13.61 -6.61
C GLU A 57 -1.24 14.30 -5.93
N ASN A 58 -2.47 13.79 -6.11
CA ASN A 58 -3.70 14.47 -5.71
C ASN A 58 -4.35 13.91 -4.44
N LEU A 59 -3.85 12.79 -3.88
CA LEU A 59 -4.29 12.28 -2.58
C LEU A 59 -3.15 12.31 -1.56
N PHE A 60 -2.05 11.58 -1.79
CA PHE A 60 -0.96 11.49 -0.82
C PHE A 60 -0.30 12.85 -0.57
N HIS A 61 0.24 13.47 -1.59
CA HIS A 61 0.94 14.75 -1.47
C HIS A 61 0.02 15.97 -1.27
N ARG A 62 -1.30 15.80 -1.50
CA ARG A 62 -2.29 16.78 -1.05
C ARG A 62 -2.39 16.81 0.47
N ASP A 63 -2.47 15.64 1.09
CA ASP A 63 -2.80 15.47 2.51
C ASP A 63 -1.55 15.32 3.40
N ALA A 64 -0.36 15.18 2.80
CA ALA A 64 0.91 14.98 3.48
C ALA A 64 2.00 15.98 3.02
N ALA A 65 2.88 16.36 3.94
CA ALA A 65 4.15 17.03 3.71
C ALA A 65 5.28 16.19 4.30
N GLU A 66 6.53 16.51 3.96
CA GLU A 66 7.72 15.84 4.50
C GLU A 66 7.61 14.31 4.38
N TYR A 67 7.11 13.87 3.22
CA TYR A 67 6.85 12.46 2.97
C TYR A 67 8.16 11.73 2.67
N ASP A 68 8.42 10.65 3.43
CA ASP A 68 9.54 9.74 3.18
C ASP A 68 9.07 8.28 3.23
N TRP A 69 9.65 7.45 2.36
CA TRP A 69 9.33 6.03 2.28
C TRP A 69 10.54 5.19 1.96
N THR A 70 10.82 4.20 2.79
CA THR A 70 11.96 3.30 2.62
C THR A 70 11.53 1.84 2.77
N PHE A 71 12.09 0.99 1.90
CA PHE A 71 11.94 -0.47 1.96
C PHE A 71 13.22 -1.12 2.50
N TYR A 72 13.05 -2.05 3.42
CA TYR A 72 14.13 -2.82 4.04
C TYR A 72 13.96 -4.31 3.75
N ASN A 73 15.09 -5.02 3.70
CA ASN A 73 15.14 -6.49 3.60
C ASN A 73 14.25 -7.07 2.49
N PRO A 74 14.33 -6.55 1.25
CA PRO A 74 13.51 -7.06 0.16
C PRO A 74 13.85 -8.51 -0.13
N VAL A 75 12.83 -9.32 -0.42
CA VAL A 75 12.97 -10.70 -0.89
C VAL A 75 12.02 -10.94 -2.05
N VAL A 76 12.46 -11.71 -3.04
CA VAL A 76 11.65 -12.09 -4.19
C VAL A 76 11.78 -13.58 -4.48
N ASN A 77 10.65 -14.21 -4.80
CA ASN A 77 10.62 -15.59 -5.27
C ASN A 77 9.59 -15.69 -6.40
N GLY A 78 10.07 -16.06 -7.59
CA GLY A 78 9.24 -16.10 -8.79
C GLY A 78 8.66 -14.71 -9.12
N ASN A 79 7.35 -14.61 -9.09
CA ASN A 79 6.62 -13.38 -9.36
C ASN A 79 6.07 -12.68 -8.10
N ILE A 80 6.51 -13.08 -6.91
CA ILE A 80 6.09 -12.47 -5.64
C ILE A 80 7.28 -11.90 -4.91
N GLY A 81 7.20 -10.63 -4.54
CA GLY A 81 8.16 -9.94 -3.70
C GLY A 81 7.55 -9.42 -2.41
N TYR A 82 8.37 -9.29 -1.38
CA TYR A 82 8.03 -8.68 -0.10
C TYR A 82 9.15 -7.77 0.37
N ALA A 83 8.78 -6.73 1.10
CA ALA A 83 9.75 -5.90 1.81
C ALA A 83 9.12 -5.35 3.10
N HIS A 84 9.93 -5.13 4.13
CA HIS A 84 9.54 -4.33 5.28
C HIS A 84 9.48 -2.86 4.84
N SER A 85 8.39 -2.19 5.13
CA SER A 85 8.06 -0.85 4.70
C SER A 85 7.99 0.08 5.90
N LEU A 86 8.78 1.15 5.88
CA LEU A 86 8.63 2.28 6.79
C LEU A 86 8.37 3.54 5.97
N SER A 87 7.34 4.28 6.36
CA SER A 87 7.09 5.61 5.80
C SER A 87 6.72 6.60 6.90
N THR A 88 7.01 7.87 6.67
CA THR A 88 6.63 8.95 7.56
C THR A 88 6.13 10.14 6.75
N PHE A 89 5.26 10.93 7.35
CA PHE A 89 4.81 12.19 6.78
C PHE A 89 4.25 13.12 7.86
N VAL A 90 4.18 14.41 7.55
CA VAL A 90 3.48 15.41 8.36
C VAL A 90 2.12 15.70 7.74
N SER A 91 1.06 15.56 8.53
CA SER A 91 -0.31 15.80 8.04
C SER A 91 -0.55 17.25 7.65
N LYS A 92 -1.14 17.46 6.47
CA LYS A 92 -1.67 18.75 5.99
C LYS A 92 -3.18 18.86 6.15
N VAL A 93 -3.85 17.80 6.60
CA VAL A 93 -5.30 17.82 6.83
C VAL A 93 -5.62 18.83 7.93
N PRO A 94 -6.52 19.81 7.73
CA PRO A 94 -6.70 20.95 8.65
C PRO A 94 -6.90 20.55 10.12
N ASP A 95 -7.75 19.55 10.40
CA ASP A 95 -8.03 19.09 11.77
C ASP A 95 -6.82 18.40 12.44
N TYR A 96 -5.81 18.02 11.67
CA TYR A 96 -4.65 17.20 12.09
C TYR A 96 -3.32 17.77 11.61
N ALA A 97 -3.31 19.01 11.13
CA ALA A 97 -2.13 19.64 10.54
C ALA A 97 -0.95 19.67 11.51
N GLY A 98 0.25 19.41 11.00
CA GLY A 98 1.50 19.42 11.75
C GLY A 98 1.75 18.15 12.59
N ARG A 99 0.87 17.15 12.55
CA ARG A 99 1.11 15.87 13.24
C ARG A 99 1.97 14.97 12.39
N GLU A 100 3.04 14.47 12.96
CA GLU A 100 3.91 13.46 12.34
C GLU A 100 3.29 12.08 12.50
N ILE A 101 3.29 11.30 11.41
CA ILE A 101 2.77 9.95 11.35
C ILE A 101 3.87 9.03 10.85
N VAL A 102 4.09 7.92 11.56
CA VAL A 102 4.96 6.83 11.13
C VAL A 102 4.10 5.62 10.81
N ILE A 103 4.31 5.03 9.65
CA ILE A 103 3.65 3.80 9.20
C ILE A 103 4.68 2.70 9.09
N ASP A 104 4.43 1.59 9.76
CA ASP A 104 5.22 0.36 9.73
C ASP A 104 4.37 -0.77 9.15
N GLY A 105 4.96 -1.57 8.27
CA GLY A 105 4.23 -2.67 7.65
C GLY A 105 5.05 -3.54 6.73
N ILE A 106 4.35 -4.47 6.08
CA ILE A 106 4.91 -5.33 5.05
C ILE A 106 4.20 -5.02 3.73
N SER A 107 5.01 -4.76 2.72
CA SER A 107 4.55 -4.60 1.35
C SER A 107 4.69 -5.90 0.58
N ARG A 108 3.65 -6.25 -0.19
CA ARG A 108 3.61 -7.39 -1.11
C ARG A 108 3.49 -6.90 -2.53
N PHE A 109 4.35 -7.40 -3.39
CA PHE A 109 4.44 -7.08 -4.80
C PHE A 109 4.12 -8.33 -5.63
N VAL A 110 3.13 -8.27 -6.51
CA VAL A 110 2.95 -9.24 -7.60
C VAL A 110 3.61 -8.67 -8.82
N LEU A 111 4.56 -9.40 -9.40
CA LEU A 111 5.40 -8.94 -10.51
C LEU A 111 4.95 -9.58 -11.83
N ARG A 112 5.01 -8.81 -12.90
CA ARG A 112 4.77 -9.26 -14.27
C ARG A 112 5.64 -8.45 -15.24
N ASP A 113 6.38 -9.15 -16.09
CA ASP A 113 7.23 -8.54 -17.12
C ASP A 113 8.25 -7.52 -16.57
N GLY A 114 8.83 -7.80 -15.40
CA GLY A 114 9.80 -6.94 -14.74
C GLY A 114 9.25 -5.71 -14.04
N LEU A 115 7.93 -5.59 -13.94
CA LEU A 115 7.21 -4.47 -13.32
C LEU A 115 6.24 -4.98 -12.25
N ILE A 116 5.73 -4.07 -11.43
CA ILE A 116 4.70 -4.34 -10.43
C ILE A 116 3.35 -4.46 -11.15
N HIS A 117 2.68 -5.61 -11.00
CA HIS A 117 1.31 -5.80 -11.47
C HIS A 117 0.28 -5.50 -10.38
N GLU A 118 0.57 -5.93 -9.15
CA GLU A 118 -0.23 -5.58 -7.98
C GLU A 118 0.68 -5.19 -6.82
N TYR A 119 0.30 -4.16 -6.12
CA TYR A 119 0.93 -3.72 -4.89
C TYR A 119 -0.08 -3.72 -3.75
N HIS A 120 0.27 -4.35 -2.64
CA HIS A 120 -0.55 -4.43 -1.44
C HIS A 120 0.27 -4.09 -0.20
N GLU A 121 -0.36 -3.42 0.74
CA GLU A 121 0.22 -3.13 2.05
C GLU A 121 -0.51 -3.90 3.16
N SER A 122 0.25 -4.40 4.11
CA SER A 122 -0.24 -4.87 5.40
C SER A 122 0.36 -3.99 6.49
N VAL A 123 -0.33 -2.90 6.80
CA VAL A 123 0.11 -1.88 7.75
C VAL A 123 -0.81 -1.83 8.97
N ASN A 124 -0.28 -1.35 10.10
CA ASN A 124 -1.10 -1.07 11.26
C ASN A 124 -1.76 0.31 11.17
N GLY A 125 -2.76 0.43 10.31
CA GLY A 125 -3.46 1.68 10.08
C GLY A 125 -4.16 2.24 11.33
N GLY A 126 -4.49 1.40 12.30
CA GLY A 126 -5.01 1.85 13.60
C GLY A 126 -4.01 2.70 14.36
N VAL A 127 -2.73 2.30 14.36
CA VAL A 127 -1.64 3.08 14.96
C VAL A 127 -1.46 4.41 14.23
N ALA A 128 -1.46 4.42 12.90
CA ALA A 128 -1.36 5.65 12.11
C ALA A 128 -2.49 6.64 12.46
N HIS A 129 -3.73 6.17 12.56
CA HIS A 129 -4.88 7.00 12.94
C HIS A 129 -4.82 7.47 14.39
N ALA A 130 -4.25 6.68 15.29
CA ALA A 130 -4.03 7.10 16.68
C ALA A 130 -2.99 8.23 16.76
N GLN A 131 -1.91 8.17 15.98
CA GLN A 131 -0.92 9.25 15.87
C GLN A 131 -1.56 10.53 15.29
N LEU A 132 -2.49 10.42 14.35
CA LEU A 132 -3.32 11.54 13.90
C LEU A 132 -4.25 12.08 15.00
N GLY A 133 -4.45 11.32 16.10
CA GLY A 133 -5.37 11.69 17.18
C GLY A 133 -6.83 11.70 16.73
N LEU A 134 -7.23 10.74 15.91
CA LEU A 134 -8.64 10.56 15.57
C LEU A 134 -9.46 10.30 16.83
N ALA A 135 -10.62 10.96 16.92
CA ALA A 135 -11.59 10.67 17.97
C ALA A 135 -12.03 9.20 17.91
N PRO A 136 -12.30 8.54 19.04
CA PRO A 136 -12.66 7.13 19.11
C PRO A 136 -13.79 6.72 18.16
N GLU A 137 -14.81 7.57 18.00
CA GLU A 137 -15.98 7.31 17.15
C GLU A 137 -15.59 7.34 15.66
N ARG A 138 -14.67 8.21 15.25
CA ARG A 138 -14.11 8.24 13.89
C ARG A 138 -13.24 7.01 13.64
N MET A 139 -12.41 6.66 14.62
CA MET A 139 -11.58 5.45 14.58
C MET A 139 -12.44 4.21 14.37
N ALA A 140 -13.50 4.03 15.16
CA ALA A 140 -14.41 2.90 15.03
C ALA A 140 -15.04 2.79 13.63
N LYS A 141 -15.44 3.93 13.03
CA LYS A 141 -16.00 3.96 11.67
C LYS A 141 -14.97 3.54 10.61
N VAL A 142 -13.72 4.00 10.73
CA VAL A 142 -12.64 3.62 9.80
C VAL A 142 -12.36 2.12 9.93
N MET A 143 -12.20 1.60 11.14
CA MET A 143 -11.97 0.18 11.38
C MET A 143 -13.11 -0.69 10.87
N ALA A 144 -14.36 -0.29 11.05
CA ALA A 144 -15.53 -1.02 10.54
C ALA A 144 -15.52 -1.09 9.01
N ARG A 145 -15.16 0.00 8.31
CA ARG A 145 -15.00 0.03 6.85
C ARG A 145 -13.91 -0.93 6.38
N TRP A 146 -12.73 -0.90 7.01
CA TRP A 146 -11.64 -1.80 6.66
C TRP A 146 -11.96 -3.27 6.94
N ALA A 147 -12.63 -3.54 8.07
CA ALA A 147 -13.10 -4.89 8.37
C ALA A 147 -14.08 -5.40 7.31
N LYS A 148 -14.95 -4.52 6.78
CA LYS A 148 -15.84 -4.86 5.67
C LYS A 148 -15.04 -5.13 4.40
N TRP A 149 -14.15 -4.25 3.98
CA TRP A 149 -13.31 -4.44 2.79
C TRP A 149 -12.50 -5.75 2.84
N LEU A 150 -11.92 -6.06 4.01
CA LEU A 150 -11.21 -7.33 4.18
C LEU A 150 -12.13 -8.53 3.94
N ARG A 151 -13.35 -8.49 4.48
CA ARG A 151 -14.32 -9.60 4.35
C ARG A 151 -14.87 -9.75 2.94
N ASP A 152 -14.98 -8.65 2.20
CA ASP A 152 -15.55 -8.63 0.85
C ASP A 152 -14.54 -9.07 -0.23
N ARG A 153 -13.28 -9.26 0.13
CA ARG A 153 -12.24 -9.71 -0.80
C ARG A 153 -12.51 -11.15 -1.24
N PRO A 154 -12.50 -11.47 -2.55
CA PRO A 154 -12.84 -12.80 -3.07
C PRO A 154 -12.00 -13.94 -2.46
N GLU A 155 -10.69 -13.70 -2.27
CA GLU A 155 -9.79 -14.69 -1.67
C GLU A 155 -10.10 -14.95 -0.19
N VAL A 156 -10.56 -13.92 0.54
CA VAL A 156 -10.97 -14.05 1.95
C VAL A 156 -12.28 -14.82 2.05
N GLU A 157 -13.22 -14.54 1.16
CA GLU A 157 -14.49 -15.30 1.12
C GLU A 157 -14.27 -16.77 0.75
N ALA A 158 -13.41 -17.05 -0.23
CA ALA A 158 -13.03 -18.42 -0.60
C ALA A 158 -12.36 -19.15 0.58
N TYR A 159 -11.43 -18.49 1.28
CA TYR A 159 -10.80 -19.04 2.47
C TYR A 159 -11.83 -19.35 3.57
N ARG A 160 -12.73 -18.40 3.88
CA ARG A 160 -13.78 -18.58 4.89
C ARG A 160 -14.74 -19.71 4.53
N ALA A 161 -15.09 -19.86 3.26
CA ALA A 161 -15.94 -20.97 2.79
C ALA A 161 -15.25 -22.33 3.04
N ALA A 162 -13.96 -22.44 2.71
CA ALA A 162 -13.18 -23.65 2.97
C ALA A 162 -13.04 -23.97 4.47
N VAL A 163 -12.88 -22.96 5.32
CA VAL A 163 -12.84 -23.13 6.78
C VAL A 163 -14.20 -23.63 7.29
N ARG A 164 -15.31 -22.99 6.87
CA ARG A 164 -16.66 -23.43 7.26
C ARG A 164 -16.93 -24.88 6.87
N ALA A 165 -16.49 -25.29 5.68
CA ALA A 165 -16.66 -26.67 5.22
C ALA A 165 -15.92 -27.71 6.11
N ARG A 166 -14.78 -27.31 6.73
CA ARG A 166 -14.01 -28.19 7.64
C ARG A 166 -14.62 -28.33 9.02
N TYR A 167 -15.23 -27.27 9.56
CA TYR A 167 -15.68 -27.23 10.95
C TYR A 167 -17.19 -27.36 11.14
N ARG A 168 -17.99 -27.38 10.07
CA ARG A 168 -19.47 -27.58 10.12
C ARG A 168 -19.89 -28.96 9.57
N LYS A 169 -19.09 -29.97 9.90
CA LYS A 169 -19.49 -31.38 9.68
C LYS A 169 -20.35 -31.85 10.82
#